data_dd76959d8e6857dbb8db94c9e0753bef
#
_entry.id   dd76959d8e6857dbb8db94c9e0753bef
#
_cell.length_a   1.000
_cell.length_b   1.000
_cell.length_c   1.000
_cell.angle_alpha   90.00
_cell.angle_beta   90.00
_cell.angle_gamma   90.00
#
_symmetry.space_group_name_H-M   'P 1'
#
loop_
_entity.id
_entity.type
_entity.pdbx_description
1 polymer ?
#
loop_
_entity_poly.entity_id
_entity_poly.type
_entity_poly.pdbx_seq_one_letter_code
_entity_poly.pdbx_strand_id
1 'polypeptide(L)'
;MLRFCDTDKPCLHLVYEMWDTMIEKVKASIFRHEGKLDHEESIFYSVVHNILVERWSKSNTPLHCLAHSLNPSSTWLDENPNRVPPHRDEEISSMRNKCFKKYFPNLEERWVVNVEYAKFSGGLDMFGDFDSKIDRGVLDPLIWWFTHGSPAPMLQSLALKLLGQPCSSSCCERNWSTYSFIHSMKRNKMTPQRAEDLVFVHNNLRLLSRRSRQYIEGESKLWDVGGDAFDSLEGAGLLEIASLSLDEPDMEAVIFTDEGEQVEPIDVEDS
;
A
#
# COMPACT_ATOMS: atom_id res chain seq x y z
N MET A 1 -10.16 -2.59 6.13
CA MET A 1 -9.01 -2.92 5.32
C MET A 1 -8.93 -2.05 4.06
N LEU A 2 -9.77 -2.21 3.02
CA LEU A 2 -9.66 -1.49 1.74
C LEU A 2 -9.48 0.03 1.88
N ARG A 3 -10.36 0.71 2.64
CA ARG A 3 -10.25 2.17 2.86
C ARG A 3 -8.92 2.60 3.48
N PHE A 4 -8.35 1.77 4.34
CA PHE A 4 -7.06 2.07 4.97
C PHE A 4 -5.90 1.87 3.99
N CYS A 5 -5.96 0.80 3.19
CA CYS A 5 -4.95 0.52 2.16
C CYS A 5 -4.97 1.53 1.00
N ASP A 6 -6.10 2.21 0.79
CA ASP A 6 -6.28 3.22 -0.25
C ASP A 6 -5.85 4.63 0.20
N THR A 7 -5.21 4.75 1.33
CA THR A 7 -4.63 6.01 1.81
C THR A 7 -3.16 6.14 1.42
N ASP A 8 -2.61 7.34 1.55
CA ASP A 8 -1.18 7.60 1.36
C ASP A 8 -0.35 7.24 2.61
N LYS A 9 -0.97 6.63 3.62
CA LYS A 9 -0.29 6.23 4.85
C LYS A 9 0.58 5.01 4.62
N PRO A 10 1.75 4.94 5.24
CA PRO A 10 2.56 3.74 5.26
C PRO A 10 1.79 2.57 5.87
N CYS A 11 1.49 1.57 5.08
CA CYS A 11 0.68 0.43 5.54
C CYS A 11 1.10 -0.92 4.92
N LEU A 12 2.16 -0.95 4.12
CA LEU A 12 2.64 -2.18 3.49
C LEU A 12 2.86 -3.32 4.51
N HIS A 13 3.41 -2.99 5.67
CA HIS A 13 3.71 -3.93 6.76
C HIS A 13 2.47 -4.47 7.48
N LEU A 14 1.32 -3.85 7.30
CA LEU A 14 0.07 -4.24 7.94
C LEU A 14 -0.82 -5.15 7.05
N VAL A 15 -0.53 -5.22 5.75
CA VAL A 15 -1.40 -5.91 4.78
C VAL A 15 -1.57 -7.38 5.14
N TYR A 16 -0.49 -8.07 5.50
CA TYR A 16 -0.51 -9.48 5.88
C TYR A 16 -1.45 -9.70 7.08
N GLU A 17 -1.24 -8.99 8.16
CA GLU A 17 -2.04 -9.06 9.38
C GLU A 17 -3.50 -8.69 9.15
N MET A 18 -3.75 -7.66 8.33
CA MET A 18 -5.12 -7.26 7.97
C MET A 18 -5.82 -8.33 7.15
N TRP A 19 -5.09 -9.06 6.32
CA TRP A 19 -5.64 -10.15 5.52
C TRP A 19 -6.06 -11.32 6.39
N ASP A 20 -5.18 -11.76 7.29
CA ASP A 20 -5.49 -12.82 8.26
C ASP A 20 -6.69 -12.46 9.14
N THR A 21 -6.68 -11.24 9.69
CA THR A 21 -7.80 -10.71 10.48
C THR A 21 -9.12 -10.69 9.68
N MET A 22 -9.04 -10.40 8.38
CA MET A 22 -10.22 -10.42 7.51
C MET A 22 -10.76 -11.85 7.36
N ILE A 23 -9.89 -12.83 7.11
CA ILE A 23 -10.28 -14.25 7.00
C ILE A 23 -10.96 -14.71 8.29
N GLU A 24 -10.39 -14.41 9.45
CA GLU A 24 -10.97 -14.75 10.76
C GLU A 24 -12.36 -14.13 10.96
N LYS A 25 -12.51 -12.85 10.63
CA LYS A 25 -13.80 -12.16 10.74
C LYS A 25 -14.85 -12.72 9.79
N VAL A 26 -14.45 -13.09 8.57
CA VAL A 26 -15.33 -13.76 7.62
C VAL A 26 -15.78 -15.11 8.16
N LYS A 27 -14.84 -15.92 8.68
CA LYS A 27 -15.17 -17.19 9.35
C LYS A 27 -16.19 -16.97 10.46
N ALA A 28 -15.88 -16.11 11.41
CA ALA A 28 -16.75 -15.84 12.56
C ALA A 28 -18.15 -15.35 12.15
N SER A 29 -18.24 -14.56 11.07
CA SER A 29 -19.54 -14.08 10.57
C SER A 29 -20.37 -15.20 9.94
N ILE A 30 -19.76 -16.07 9.13
CA ILE A 30 -20.42 -17.20 8.49
C ILE A 30 -20.89 -18.19 9.55
N PHE A 31 -20.02 -18.57 10.47
CA PHE A 31 -20.32 -19.53 11.52
C PHE A 31 -21.44 -19.03 12.44
N ARG A 32 -21.44 -17.75 12.78
CA ARG A 32 -22.54 -17.11 13.52
C ARG A 32 -23.87 -17.19 12.77
N HIS A 33 -23.84 -16.94 11.46
CA HIS A 33 -25.05 -17.00 10.62
C HIS A 33 -25.59 -18.42 10.48
N GLU A 34 -24.71 -19.41 10.36
CA GLU A 34 -25.06 -20.83 10.29
C GLU A 34 -25.37 -21.46 11.64
N GLY A 35 -25.14 -20.75 12.75
CA GLY A 35 -25.31 -21.28 14.11
C GLY A 35 -24.32 -22.39 14.47
N LYS A 36 -23.13 -22.38 13.84
CA LYS A 36 -22.08 -23.38 13.99
C LYS A 36 -21.04 -22.97 15.02
N LEU A 37 -20.42 -23.96 15.63
CA LEU A 37 -19.25 -23.79 16.49
C LEU A 37 -17.95 -23.84 15.67
N ASP A 38 -16.86 -23.30 16.22
CA ASP A 38 -15.58 -23.17 15.52
C ASP A 38 -14.94 -24.50 15.05
N HIS A 39 -15.31 -25.61 15.67
CA HIS A 39 -14.82 -26.95 15.34
C HIS A 39 -15.70 -27.68 14.30
N GLU A 40 -16.84 -27.12 13.93
CA GLU A 40 -17.74 -27.69 12.93
C GLU A 40 -17.32 -27.31 11.51
N GLU A 41 -17.68 -28.14 10.53
CA GLU A 41 -17.41 -27.87 9.14
C GLU A 41 -18.50 -27.02 8.49
N SER A 42 -18.10 -26.00 7.75
CA SER A 42 -18.97 -25.19 6.90
C SER A 42 -18.53 -25.28 5.45
N ILE A 43 -19.37 -25.86 4.60
CA ILE A 43 -19.13 -25.95 3.17
C ILE A 43 -19.06 -24.55 2.56
N PHE A 44 -19.97 -23.67 2.99
CA PHE A 44 -19.98 -22.29 2.49
C PHE A 44 -18.71 -21.54 2.87
N TYR A 45 -18.25 -21.67 4.12
CA TYR A 45 -16.97 -21.07 4.52
C TYR A 45 -15.80 -21.65 3.72
N SER A 46 -15.77 -22.94 3.46
CA SER A 46 -14.69 -23.58 2.69
C SER A 46 -14.59 -22.99 1.28
N VAL A 47 -15.73 -22.76 0.61
CA VAL A 47 -15.76 -22.12 -0.72
C VAL A 47 -15.25 -20.67 -0.64
N VAL A 48 -15.74 -19.88 0.32
CA VAL A 48 -15.31 -18.49 0.51
C VAL A 48 -13.82 -18.42 0.86
N HIS A 49 -13.35 -19.28 1.75
CA HIS A 49 -11.95 -19.38 2.15
C HIS A 49 -11.04 -19.66 0.95
N ASN A 50 -11.40 -20.61 0.09
CA ASN A 50 -10.63 -20.91 -1.12
C ASN A 50 -10.54 -19.72 -2.06
N ILE A 51 -11.64 -18.97 -2.24
CA ILE A 51 -11.62 -17.72 -3.03
C ILE A 51 -10.66 -16.69 -2.41
N LEU A 52 -10.70 -16.53 -1.08
CA LEU A 52 -9.80 -15.59 -0.40
C LEU A 52 -8.33 -16.00 -0.54
N VAL A 53 -8.02 -17.28 -0.35
CA VAL A 53 -6.65 -17.81 -0.52
C VAL A 53 -6.15 -17.64 -1.97
N GLU A 54 -7.00 -17.90 -2.96
CA GLU A 54 -6.66 -17.69 -4.36
C GLU A 54 -6.39 -16.20 -4.67
N ARG A 55 -7.19 -15.29 -4.12
CA ARG A 55 -6.96 -13.85 -4.24
C ARG A 55 -5.67 -13.42 -3.55
N TRP A 56 -5.40 -13.96 -2.36
CA TRP A 56 -4.15 -13.70 -1.67
C TRP A 56 -2.94 -14.11 -2.50
N SER A 57 -2.94 -15.33 -3.02
CA SER A 57 -1.82 -15.85 -3.81
C SER A 57 -1.54 -15.04 -5.08
N LYS A 58 -2.56 -14.37 -5.65
CA LYS A 58 -2.42 -13.46 -6.81
C LYS A 58 -1.95 -12.07 -6.41
N SER A 59 -2.32 -11.58 -5.23
CA SER A 59 -2.06 -10.21 -4.78
C SER A 59 -0.85 -10.10 -3.86
N ASN A 60 -0.49 -11.20 -3.16
CA ASN A 60 0.66 -11.20 -2.26
C ASN A 60 1.96 -11.11 -3.05
N THR A 61 2.82 -10.21 -2.60
CA THR A 61 4.18 -10.09 -3.12
C THR A 61 5.21 -10.38 -2.03
N PRO A 62 6.43 -10.77 -2.37
CA PRO A 62 7.48 -10.95 -1.38
C PRO A 62 7.72 -9.72 -0.49
N LEU A 63 7.38 -8.52 -0.98
CA LEU A 63 7.53 -7.28 -0.22
C LEU A 63 6.53 -7.17 0.94
N HIS A 64 5.30 -7.67 0.79
CA HIS A 64 4.31 -7.70 1.88
C HIS A 64 4.82 -8.58 3.03
N CYS A 65 5.30 -9.79 2.71
CA CYS A 65 5.85 -10.70 3.72
C CYS A 65 7.10 -10.14 4.38
N LEU A 66 7.99 -9.52 3.60
CA LEU A 66 9.19 -8.90 4.14
C LEU A 66 8.84 -7.70 5.04
N ALA A 67 7.97 -6.81 4.61
CA ALA A 67 7.55 -5.66 5.41
C ALA A 67 6.86 -6.10 6.71
N HIS A 68 6.00 -7.13 6.63
CA HIS A 68 5.38 -7.72 7.82
C HIS A 68 6.44 -8.31 8.77
N SER A 69 7.44 -9.02 8.24
CA SER A 69 8.51 -9.61 9.06
C SER A 69 9.44 -8.58 9.71
N LEU A 70 9.48 -7.34 9.20
CA LEU A 70 10.26 -6.24 9.74
C LEU A 70 9.45 -5.31 10.66
N ASN A 71 8.15 -5.56 10.79
CA ASN A 71 7.32 -4.81 11.72
C ASN A 71 7.70 -5.17 13.16
N PRO A 72 8.16 -4.22 13.99
CA PRO A 72 8.54 -4.52 15.37
C PRO A 72 7.35 -4.77 16.31
N SER A 73 6.12 -4.61 15.83
CA SER A 73 4.93 -4.76 16.66
C SER A 73 4.96 -6.07 17.47
N SER A 74 4.67 -5.97 18.74
CA SER A 74 4.69 -7.09 19.68
C SER A 74 3.55 -8.09 19.48
N THR A 75 2.58 -7.80 18.61
CA THR A 75 1.40 -8.65 18.41
C THR A 75 1.73 -10.08 17.97
N TRP A 76 2.92 -10.31 17.44
CA TRP A 76 3.39 -11.63 17.04
C TRP A 76 4.50 -12.21 17.93
N LEU A 77 5.00 -11.45 18.91
CA LEU A 77 6.15 -11.90 19.71
C LEU A 77 5.77 -12.79 20.89
N ASP A 78 4.71 -12.51 21.60
CA ASP A 78 4.53 -13.11 22.91
C ASP A 78 3.14 -13.63 23.29
N GLU A 79 2.02 -13.21 22.71
CA GLU A 79 0.75 -13.40 23.43
C GLU A 79 -0.46 -13.81 22.59
N ASN A 80 -0.35 -13.93 21.28
CA ASN A 80 -1.48 -14.42 20.49
C ASN A 80 -1.27 -15.88 20.07
N PRO A 81 -1.88 -16.85 20.75
CA PRO A 81 -1.73 -18.27 20.42
C PRO A 81 -2.23 -18.62 19.01
N ASN A 82 -3.00 -17.73 18.39
CA ASN A 82 -3.55 -17.91 17.05
C ASN A 82 -2.65 -17.31 15.95
N ARG A 83 -1.54 -16.67 16.29
CA ARG A 83 -0.62 -16.05 15.33
C ARG A 83 0.74 -16.71 15.36
N VAL A 84 1.20 -17.10 14.18
CA VAL A 84 2.55 -17.63 14.02
C VAL A 84 3.52 -16.47 13.86
N PRO A 85 4.58 -16.39 14.66
CA PRO A 85 5.61 -15.36 14.48
C PRO A 85 6.22 -15.42 13.09
N PRO A 86 6.52 -14.28 12.43
CA PRO A 86 7.02 -14.24 11.05
C PRO A 86 8.27 -15.09 10.77
N HIS A 87 9.11 -15.30 11.78
CA HIS A 87 10.32 -16.13 11.65
C HIS A 87 10.04 -17.63 11.68
N ARG A 88 8.84 -18.05 12.14
CA ARG A 88 8.39 -19.46 12.16
C ARG A 88 7.42 -19.76 11.03
N ASP A 89 6.90 -18.74 10.35
CA ASP A 89 6.02 -18.89 9.21
C ASP A 89 6.85 -19.24 7.95
N GLU A 90 6.46 -20.32 7.28
CA GLU A 90 7.17 -20.83 6.10
C GLU A 90 7.01 -19.90 4.88
N GLU A 91 5.80 -19.37 4.65
CA GLU A 91 5.53 -18.46 3.54
C GLU A 91 6.35 -17.18 3.72
N ILE A 92 6.25 -16.55 4.88
CA ILE A 92 6.96 -15.30 5.19
C ILE A 92 8.47 -15.52 5.09
N SER A 93 8.97 -16.61 5.66
CA SER A 93 10.41 -16.91 5.65
C SER A 93 10.94 -17.16 4.23
N SER A 94 10.19 -17.89 3.40
CA SER A 94 10.52 -18.13 2.00
C SER A 94 10.56 -16.82 1.20
N MET A 95 9.53 -15.98 1.34
CA MET A 95 9.42 -14.71 0.63
C MET A 95 10.46 -13.69 1.09
N ARG A 96 10.75 -13.62 2.41
CA ARG A 96 11.85 -12.82 2.94
C ARG A 96 13.19 -13.22 2.31
N ASN A 97 13.48 -14.52 2.24
CA ASN A 97 14.70 -15.02 1.64
C ASN A 97 14.81 -14.68 0.15
N LYS A 98 13.71 -14.71 -0.59
CA LYS A 98 13.68 -14.23 -2.00
C LYS A 98 14.05 -12.74 -2.08
N CYS A 99 13.50 -11.92 -1.19
CA CYS A 99 13.85 -10.51 -1.12
C CYS A 99 15.31 -10.28 -0.77
N PHE A 100 15.84 -10.95 0.24
CA PHE A 100 17.24 -10.80 0.62
C PHE A 100 18.19 -11.20 -0.50
N LYS A 101 17.87 -12.25 -1.28
CA LYS A 101 18.64 -12.61 -2.47
C LYS A 101 18.64 -11.51 -3.53
N LYS A 102 17.53 -10.80 -3.68
CA LYS A 102 17.39 -9.70 -4.65
C LYS A 102 18.07 -8.41 -4.20
N TYR A 103 17.89 -8.04 -2.93
CA TYR A 103 18.44 -6.79 -2.38
C TYR A 103 19.92 -6.89 -2.04
N PHE A 104 20.39 -8.08 -1.66
CA PHE A 104 21.77 -8.38 -1.27
C PHE A 104 22.31 -9.51 -2.15
N PRO A 105 22.70 -9.24 -3.39
CA PRO A 105 23.24 -10.25 -4.30
C PRO A 105 24.59 -10.81 -3.82
N ASN A 106 25.36 -10.00 -3.09
CA ASN A 106 26.60 -10.42 -2.47
C ASN A 106 26.31 -11.40 -1.31
N LEU A 107 27.06 -12.52 -1.27
CA LEU A 107 26.92 -13.55 -0.23
C LEU A 107 27.27 -13.04 1.16
N GLU A 108 28.31 -12.22 1.28
CA GLU A 108 28.76 -11.67 2.55
C GLU A 108 27.71 -10.71 3.15
N GLU A 109 27.22 -9.79 2.34
CA GLU A 109 26.13 -8.87 2.74
C GLU A 109 24.87 -9.64 3.15
N ARG A 110 24.52 -10.67 2.39
CA ARG A 110 23.36 -11.52 2.68
C ARG A 110 23.54 -12.31 3.97
N TRP A 111 24.74 -12.76 4.26
CA TRP A 111 25.04 -13.39 5.54
C TRP A 111 24.87 -12.41 6.70
N VAL A 112 25.41 -11.20 6.57
CA VAL A 112 25.28 -10.14 7.60
C VAL A 112 23.80 -9.82 7.85
N VAL A 113 23.00 -9.56 6.82
CA VAL A 113 21.58 -9.21 6.99
C VAL A 113 20.76 -10.36 7.59
N ASN A 114 21.13 -11.62 7.30
CA ASN A 114 20.49 -12.77 7.95
C ASN A 114 20.82 -12.86 9.45
N VAL A 115 22.06 -12.56 9.84
CA VAL A 115 22.46 -12.49 11.26
C VAL A 115 21.73 -11.33 11.95
N GLU A 116 21.66 -10.15 11.32
CA GLU A 116 20.92 -9.00 11.84
C GLU A 116 19.44 -9.35 12.03
N TYR A 117 18.82 -10.03 11.06
CA TYR A 117 17.43 -10.47 11.16
C TYR A 117 17.23 -11.49 12.30
N ALA A 118 18.15 -12.43 12.48
CA ALA A 118 18.08 -13.40 13.57
C ALA A 118 18.16 -12.71 14.94
N LYS A 119 19.00 -11.69 15.09
CA LYS A 119 19.08 -10.89 16.32
C LYS A 119 17.79 -10.11 16.58
N PHE A 120 17.26 -9.44 15.56
CA PHE A 120 16.00 -8.71 15.64
C PHE A 120 14.81 -9.60 15.99
N SER A 121 14.63 -10.69 15.23
CA SER A 121 13.47 -11.60 15.41
C SER A 121 13.56 -12.43 16.69
N GLY A 122 14.77 -12.74 17.13
CA GLY A 122 15.03 -13.45 18.38
C GLY A 122 15.05 -12.55 19.61
N GLY A 123 14.96 -11.23 19.45
CA GLY A 123 15.11 -10.30 20.58
C GLY A 123 16.45 -10.45 21.29
N LEU A 124 17.54 -10.63 20.51
CA LEU A 124 18.89 -10.82 21.03
C LEU A 124 19.65 -9.49 21.12
N ASP A 125 20.67 -9.46 21.94
CA ASP A 125 21.51 -8.29 22.19
C ASP A 125 20.65 -7.06 22.58
N MET A 126 20.88 -5.91 21.98
CA MET A 126 20.10 -4.68 22.25
C MET A 126 18.61 -4.77 21.87
N PHE A 127 18.24 -5.69 20.97
CA PHE A 127 16.81 -5.94 20.67
C PHE A 127 16.09 -6.69 21.79
N GLY A 128 16.85 -7.27 22.73
CA GLY A 128 16.35 -7.93 23.93
C GLY A 128 16.21 -7.00 25.13
N ASP A 129 16.67 -5.76 25.00
CA ASP A 129 16.57 -4.77 26.06
C ASP A 129 15.12 -4.45 26.42
N PHE A 130 14.90 -4.08 27.70
CA PHE A 130 13.56 -3.84 28.24
C PHE A 130 12.84 -2.73 27.50
N ASP A 131 13.49 -1.59 27.28
CA ASP A 131 12.91 -0.45 26.61
C ASP A 131 12.60 -0.76 25.13
N SER A 132 13.54 -1.44 24.44
CA SER A 132 13.33 -1.88 23.07
C SER A 132 12.10 -2.78 22.93
N LYS A 133 11.84 -3.68 23.89
CA LYS A 133 10.68 -4.57 23.89
C LYS A 133 9.36 -3.85 24.15
N ILE A 134 9.34 -2.94 25.13
CA ILE A 134 8.15 -2.13 25.41
C ILE A 134 7.80 -1.25 24.22
N ASP A 135 8.79 -0.57 23.67
CA ASP A 135 8.64 0.34 22.55
C ASP A 135 8.11 -0.33 21.28
N ARG A 136 8.30 -1.66 21.11
CA ARG A 136 7.72 -2.42 19.99
C ARG A 136 6.20 -2.33 19.91
N GLY A 137 5.53 -2.26 21.06
CA GLY A 137 4.06 -2.16 21.14
C GLY A 137 3.50 -0.74 21.12
N VAL A 138 4.35 0.27 21.33
CA VAL A 138 3.94 1.65 21.58
C VAL A 138 4.37 2.59 20.44
N LEU A 139 5.57 2.44 19.93
CA LEU A 139 6.11 3.31 18.90
C LEU A 139 5.60 2.92 17.50
N ASP A 140 5.50 3.93 16.65
CA ASP A 140 5.39 3.70 15.21
C ASP A 140 6.59 2.86 14.72
N PRO A 141 6.38 1.88 13.82
CA PRO A 141 7.45 1.00 13.34
C PRO A 141 8.67 1.72 12.78
N LEU A 142 8.49 2.85 12.08
CA LEU A 142 9.62 3.64 11.57
C LEU A 142 10.40 4.29 12.69
N ILE A 143 9.68 4.88 13.68
CA ILE A 143 10.30 5.50 14.85
C ILE A 143 11.06 4.46 15.65
N TRP A 144 10.48 3.26 15.83
CA TRP A 144 11.14 2.17 16.53
C TRP A 144 12.46 1.76 15.85
N TRP A 145 12.45 1.56 14.53
CA TRP A 145 13.65 1.23 13.78
C TRP A 145 14.68 2.35 13.81
N PHE A 146 14.25 3.59 13.79
CA PHE A 146 15.14 4.74 13.90
C PHE A 146 15.85 4.78 15.26
N THR A 147 15.12 4.44 16.34
CA THR A 147 15.63 4.50 17.71
C THR A 147 16.46 3.28 18.07
N HIS A 148 15.97 2.09 17.76
CA HIS A 148 16.56 0.82 18.22
C HIS A 148 17.28 0.03 17.14
N GLY A 149 17.22 0.44 15.88
CA GLY A 149 17.76 -0.35 14.75
C GLY A 149 19.27 -0.27 14.53
N SER A 150 19.98 0.57 15.27
CA SER A 150 21.43 0.80 15.09
C SER A 150 22.31 -0.47 15.16
N PRO A 151 21.97 -1.54 15.91
CA PRO A 151 22.75 -2.78 15.92
C PRO A 151 22.61 -3.63 14.65
N ALA A 152 21.69 -3.27 13.76
CA ALA A 152 21.39 -3.98 12.51
C ALA A 152 21.29 -2.98 11.34
N PRO A 153 22.39 -2.33 10.94
CA PRO A 153 22.33 -1.19 10.00
C PRO A 153 21.84 -1.56 8.60
N MET A 154 22.15 -2.74 8.09
CA MET A 154 21.67 -3.19 6.79
C MET A 154 20.16 -3.47 6.83
N LEU A 155 19.71 -4.15 7.86
CA LEU A 155 18.29 -4.44 8.08
C LEU A 155 17.51 -3.17 8.38
N GLN A 156 18.05 -2.24 9.19
CA GLN A 156 17.47 -0.94 9.49
C GLN A 156 17.21 -0.12 8.21
N SER A 157 18.24 -0.03 7.34
CA SER A 157 18.09 0.68 6.06
C SER A 157 16.97 0.11 5.19
N LEU A 158 16.83 -1.22 5.17
CA LEU A 158 15.77 -1.90 4.43
C LEU A 158 14.41 -1.69 5.09
N ALA A 159 14.34 -1.81 6.42
CA ALA A 159 13.12 -1.60 7.20
C ALA A 159 12.56 -0.18 7.03
N LEU A 160 13.39 0.84 7.15
CA LEU A 160 12.97 2.23 6.97
C LEU A 160 12.42 2.50 5.57
N LYS A 161 12.95 1.85 4.54
CA LYS A 161 12.41 1.96 3.17
C LYS A 161 11.06 1.29 3.02
N LEU A 162 10.89 0.08 3.56
CA LEU A 162 9.68 -0.71 3.35
C LEU A 162 8.52 -0.30 4.26
N LEU A 163 8.82 -0.02 5.52
CA LEU A 163 7.78 0.38 6.49
C LEU A 163 7.21 1.77 6.19
N GLY A 164 7.94 2.59 5.43
CA GLY A 164 7.47 3.88 4.94
C GLY A 164 6.59 3.82 3.68
N GLN A 165 6.35 2.63 3.11
CA GLN A 165 5.63 2.51 1.84
C GLN A 165 4.11 2.36 2.02
N PRO A 166 3.30 3.02 1.16
CA PRO A 166 1.90 2.64 0.98
C PRO A 166 1.81 1.23 0.39
N CYS A 167 0.68 0.58 0.54
CA CYS A 167 0.50 -0.80 0.05
C CYS A 167 -0.20 -0.88 -1.31
N SER A 168 -0.65 0.23 -1.89
CA SER A 168 -1.35 0.26 -3.16
C SER A 168 -0.85 1.37 -4.08
N SER A 169 -1.11 1.23 -5.38
CA SER A 169 -0.81 2.23 -6.41
C SER A 169 -1.86 3.36 -6.47
N SER A 170 -2.90 3.31 -5.66
CA SER A 170 -4.02 4.25 -5.76
C SER A 170 -3.64 5.71 -5.56
N CYS A 171 -2.56 5.99 -4.81
CA CYS A 171 -2.01 7.35 -4.76
C CYS A 171 -1.42 7.78 -6.11
N CYS A 172 -0.80 6.89 -6.86
CA CYS A 172 -0.29 7.17 -8.20
C CYS A 172 -1.44 7.37 -9.19
N GLU A 173 -2.47 6.52 -9.13
CA GLU A 173 -3.67 6.61 -9.98
C GLU A 173 -4.43 7.91 -9.74
N ARG A 174 -4.58 8.32 -8.48
CA ARG A 174 -5.16 9.65 -8.14
C ARG A 174 -4.30 10.79 -8.69
N ASN A 175 -2.99 10.64 -8.68
CA ASN A 175 -2.09 11.64 -9.25
C ASN A 175 -2.24 11.73 -10.77
N TRP A 176 -2.38 10.60 -11.47
CA TRP A 176 -2.68 10.54 -12.89
C TRP A 176 -4.00 11.24 -13.25
N SER A 177 -5.06 11.00 -12.49
CA SER A 177 -6.35 11.67 -12.68
C SER A 177 -6.19 13.18 -12.55
N THR A 178 -5.46 13.66 -11.54
CA THR A 178 -5.17 15.09 -11.37
C THR A 178 -4.34 15.65 -12.54
N TYR A 179 -3.34 14.92 -12.97
CA TYR A 179 -2.50 15.32 -14.09
C TYR A 179 -3.30 15.41 -15.39
N SER A 180 -4.09 14.38 -15.71
CA SER A 180 -4.95 14.34 -16.89
C SER A 180 -5.97 15.48 -16.90
N PHE A 181 -6.53 15.80 -15.74
CA PHE A 181 -7.43 16.94 -15.58
C PHE A 181 -6.77 18.28 -15.86
N ILE A 182 -5.58 18.51 -15.29
CA ILE A 182 -4.83 19.76 -15.47
C ILE A 182 -4.30 19.88 -16.90
N HIS A 183 -3.84 18.78 -17.47
CA HIS A 183 -3.25 18.69 -18.80
C HIS A 183 -4.26 18.26 -19.87
N SER A 184 -5.53 18.59 -19.72
CA SER A 184 -6.57 18.23 -20.69
C SER A 184 -6.37 18.95 -22.02
N MET A 185 -6.78 18.31 -23.14
CA MET A 185 -6.71 18.87 -24.50
C MET A 185 -7.35 20.26 -24.66
N LYS A 186 -8.40 20.56 -23.86
CA LYS A 186 -9.02 21.89 -23.81
C LYS A 186 -8.10 22.99 -23.24
N ARG A 187 -6.98 22.63 -22.59
CA ARG A 187 -6.01 23.54 -21.96
C ARG A 187 -4.62 23.49 -22.59
N ASN A 188 -4.52 23.08 -23.84
CA ASN A 188 -3.29 22.84 -24.60
C ASN A 188 -2.26 23.99 -24.72
N LYS A 189 -2.55 25.14 -24.12
CA LYS A 189 -1.57 26.26 -24.10
C LYS A 189 -0.64 26.24 -22.88
N MET A 190 -0.71 25.21 -22.05
CA MET A 190 0.08 25.11 -20.85
C MET A 190 1.37 24.34 -21.14
N THR A 191 2.50 24.89 -20.72
CA THR A 191 3.78 24.15 -20.79
C THR A 191 3.78 22.96 -19.84
N PRO A 192 4.49 21.85 -20.16
CA PRO A 192 4.61 20.69 -19.27
C PRO A 192 5.04 21.08 -17.84
N GLN A 193 6.03 21.96 -17.71
CA GLN A 193 6.52 22.44 -16.43
C GLN A 193 5.41 23.09 -15.59
N ARG A 194 4.58 23.92 -16.21
CA ARG A 194 3.46 24.57 -15.51
C ARG A 194 2.38 23.58 -15.11
N ALA A 195 2.17 22.52 -15.90
CA ALA A 195 1.26 21.43 -15.54
C ALA A 195 1.79 20.67 -14.31
N GLU A 196 3.08 20.34 -14.26
CA GLU A 196 3.74 19.71 -13.12
C GLU A 196 3.62 20.56 -11.85
N ASP A 197 3.91 21.86 -11.94
CA ASP A 197 3.79 22.80 -10.82
C ASP A 197 2.36 22.83 -10.26
N LEU A 198 1.34 22.84 -11.13
CA LEU A 198 -0.07 22.83 -10.72
C LEU A 198 -0.48 21.49 -10.09
N VAL A 199 -0.02 20.37 -10.64
CA VAL A 199 -0.22 19.05 -10.04
C VAL A 199 0.41 18.99 -8.64
N PHE A 200 1.62 19.51 -8.51
CA PHE A 200 2.32 19.56 -7.22
C PHE A 200 1.54 20.38 -6.19
N VAL A 201 1.12 21.59 -6.56
CA VAL A 201 0.34 22.47 -5.66
C VAL A 201 -1.00 21.82 -5.28
N HIS A 202 -1.73 21.28 -6.26
CA HIS A 202 -3.02 20.62 -6.03
C HIS A 202 -2.89 19.43 -5.05
N ASN A 203 -1.90 18.56 -5.29
CA ASN A 203 -1.67 17.41 -4.43
C ASN A 203 -1.27 17.81 -3.00
N ASN A 204 -0.41 18.83 -2.85
CA ASN A 204 -0.03 19.31 -1.54
C ASN A 204 -1.20 19.93 -0.78
N LEU A 205 -2.05 20.72 -1.43
CA LEU A 205 -3.27 21.26 -0.81
C LEU A 205 -4.21 20.13 -0.38
N ARG A 206 -4.37 19.10 -1.20
CA ARG A 206 -5.16 17.92 -0.86
C ARG A 206 -4.58 17.15 0.34
N LEU A 207 -3.26 16.95 0.40
CA LEU A 207 -2.59 16.33 1.55
C LEU A 207 -2.76 17.15 2.84
N LEU A 208 -2.76 18.49 2.73
CA LEU A 208 -3.03 19.36 3.87
C LEU A 208 -4.48 19.24 4.35
N SER A 209 -5.46 19.17 3.43
CA SER A 209 -6.87 19.00 3.79
C SER A 209 -7.13 17.67 4.52
N ARG A 210 -6.39 16.61 4.19
CA ARG A 210 -6.46 15.31 4.86
C ARG A 210 -6.00 15.32 6.33
N ARG A 211 -5.34 16.38 6.78
CA ARG A 211 -5.01 16.57 8.21
C ARG A 211 -6.17 17.13 9.03
N SER A 212 -7.25 17.53 8.37
CA SER A 212 -8.43 18.08 9.04
C SER A 212 -9.18 16.99 9.83
N ARG A 213 -9.82 17.39 10.93
CA ARG A 213 -10.70 16.52 11.70
C ARG A 213 -11.85 15.98 10.87
N GLN A 214 -12.37 16.77 9.95
CA GLN A 214 -13.46 16.38 9.07
C GLN A 214 -13.08 15.21 8.16
N TYR A 215 -11.83 15.15 7.69
CA TYR A 215 -11.33 14.02 6.91
C TYR A 215 -11.12 12.76 7.77
N ILE A 216 -10.63 12.93 9.01
CA ILE A 216 -10.28 11.82 9.89
C ILE A 216 -11.50 11.22 10.57
N GLU A 217 -12.40 12.06 11.08
CA GLU A 217 -13.54 11.71 11.95
C GLU A 217 -14.90 11.83 11.25
N GLY A 218 -14.97 12.49 10.08
CA GLY A 218 -16.20 12.75 9.34
C GLY A 218 -16.86 11.47 8.79
N GLU A 219 -18.03 11.60 8.20
CA GLU A 219 -18.84 10.49 7.66
C GLU A 219 -18.07 9.66 6.62
N SER A 220 -17.20 10.30 5.84
CA SER A 220 -16.39 9.65 4.81
C SER A 220 -15.23 8.83 5.41
N LYS A 221 -14.80 9.07 6.65
CA LYS A 221 -13.71 8.36 7.36
C LYS A 221 -12.55 7.97 6.46
N LEU A 222 -11.68 8.94 6.17
CA LEU A 222 -10.50 8.75 5.33
C LEU A 222 -10.78 8.56 3.82
N TRP A 223 -11.99 8.88 3.36
CA TRP A 223 -12.34 8.85 1.96
C TRP A 223 -12.48 10.28 1.41
N ASP A 224 -11.85 10.56 0.27
CA ASP A 224 -11.95 11.87 -0.41
C ASP A 224 -13.28 11.99 -1.17
N VAL A 225 -14.41 11.93 -0.47
CA VAL A 225 -15.73 12.11 -1.08
C VAL A 225 -16.06 13.60 -1.09
N GLY A 226 -16.19 14.18 -2.27
CA GLY A 226 -16.70 15.55 -2.45
C GLY A 226 -15.74 16.67 -2.01
N GLY A 227 -14.43 16.38 -1.89
CA GLY A 227 -13.43 17.37 -1.44
C GLY A 227 -12.85 18.23 -2.56
N ASP A 228 -12.99 17.82 -3.79
CA ASP A 228 -12.53 18.61 -4.92
C ASP A 228 -13.73 19.39 -5.42
N ALA A 229 -13.68 20.72 -5.34
CA ALA A 229 -14.68 21.63 -5.91
C ALA A 229 -14.79 21.52 -7.45
N PHE A 230 -14.55 20.34 -7.97
CA PHE A 230 -14.69 19.97 -9.38
C PHE A 230 -16.16 19.78 -9.78
N ASP A 231 -17.07 19.57 -8.82
CA ASP A 231 -18.53 19.51 -9.06
C ASP A 231 -19.10 20.81 -9.65
N SER A 232 -18.36 21.93 -9.55
CA SER A 232 -18.77 23.19 -10.18
C SER A 232 -18.27 23.35 -11.62
N LEU A 233 -17.54 22.36 -12.15
CA LEU A 233 -17.05 22.33 -13.52
C LEU A 233 -17.88 21.40 -14.41
N GLU A 234 -19.20 21.40 -14.22
CA GLU A 234 -20.15 20.83 -15.17
C GLU A 234 -19.83 21.35 -16.58
N GLY A 235 -19.35 20.49 -17.45
CA GLY A 235 -18.98 20.81 -18.83
C GLY A 235 -17.50 20.71 -19.17
N ALA A 236 -16.63 20.30 -18.26
CA ALA A 236 -15.19 20.14 -18.53
C ALA A 236 -14.81 18.76 -19.14
N GLY A 237 -15.77 17.90 -19.47
CA GLY A 237 -15.50 16.57 -20.02
C GLY A 237 -14.94 15.57 -19.00
N LEU A 238 -14.91 15.92 -17.71
CA LEU A 238 -14.35 15.09 -16.64
C LEU A 238 -15.24 13.93 -16.28
N LEU A 239 -16.56 14.10 -16.37
CA LEU A 239 -17.52 13.04 -16.09
C LEU A 239 -17.45 11.91 -17.13
N GLU A 240 -17.04 12.21 -18.36
CA GLU A 240 -16.83 11.17 -19.38
C GLU A 240 -15.60 10.33 -19.09
N ILE A 241 -14.52 10.93 -18.57
CA ILE A 241 -13.28 10.20 -18.20
C ILE A 241 -13.42 9.51 -16.84
N ALA A 242 -14.11 10.12 -15.88
CA ALA A 242 -14.32 9.53 -14.56
C ALA A 242 -15.29 8.35 -14.54
N SER A 243 -16.14 8.22 -15.57
CA SER A 243 -17.02 7.05 -15.74
C SER A 243 -16.33 5.87 -16.42
N LEU A 244 -15.15 6.07 -17.01
CA LEU A 244 -14.38 5.01 -17.65
C LEU A 244 -13.49 4.32 -16.60
N SER A 245 -13.56 3.00 -16.53
CA SER A 245 -12.64 2.18 -15.75
C SER A 245 -11.31 2.06 -16.48
N LEU A 246 -10.19 2.06 -15.75
CA LEU A 246 -8.86 1.81 -16.32
C LEU A 246 -8.74 0.44 -17.02
N ASP A 247 -9.65 -0.48 -16.71
CA ASP A 247 -9.73 -1.81 -17.32
C ASP A 247 -10.60 -1.86 -18.60
N GLU A 248 -11.11 -0.71 -19.06
CA GLU A 248 -11.92 -0.65 -20.26
C GLU A 248 -11.05 -0.35 -21.50
N PRO A 249 -11.19 -1.13 -22.58
CA PRO A 249 -10.40 -0.96 -23.81
C PRO A 249 -10.49 0.43 -24.43
N ASP A 250 -11.63 1.13 -24.24
CA ASP A 250 -11.85 2.49 -24.76
C ASP A 250 -11.00 3.53 -24.05
N MET A 251 -10.66 3.30 -22.77
CA MET A 251 -9.75 4.20 -22.03
C MET A 251 -8.29 3.98 -22.39
N GLU A 252 -7.88 2.75 -22.64
CA GLU A 252 -6.56 2.46 -23.22
C GLU A 252 -6.41 3.13 -24.59
N ALA A 253 -7.43 3.10 -25.43
CA ALA A 253 -7.43 3.78 -26.72
C ALA A 253 -7.27 5.30 -26.59
N VAL A 254 -7.97 5.94 -25.62
CA VAL A 254 -7.86 7.39 -25.39
C VAL A 254 -6.53 7.82 -24.81
N ILE A 255 -5.90 6.97 -23.98
CA ILE A 255 -4.61 7.28 -23.33
C ILE A 255 -3.41 6.96 -24.23
N PHE A 256 -3.51 5.92 -25.06
CA PHE A 256 -2.35 5.38 -25.80
C PHE A 256 -2.41 5.56 -27.33
N THR A 257 -3.52 6.04 -27.90
CA THR A 257 -3.60 6.28 -29.37
C THR A 257 -3.11 7.63 -29.82
N ASP A 258 -2.72 8.54 -28.94
CA ASP A 258 -2.26 9.89 -29.29
C ASP A 258 -0.75 10.00 -29.56
N GLU A 259 -0.03 8.88 -29.73
CA GLU A 259 1.37 8.86 -30.13
C GLU A 259 1.56 8.57 -31.63
N GLY A 260 0.72 9.03 -32.53
CA GLY A 260 0.90 8.66 -33.93
C GLY A 260 0.39 9.57 -35.03
N GLU A 261 -0.40 10.58 -34.77
CA GLU A 261 -0.76 11.52 -35.82
C GLU A 261 0.15 12.77 -35.77
N GLN A 262 1.23 12.71 -36.55
CA GLN A 262 1.95 13.90 -37.03
C GLN A 262 0.93 14.71 -37.86
N VAL A 263 0.44 15.79 -37.28
CA VAL A 263 -0.30 16.81 -38.06
C VAL A 263 0.73 17.47 -38.98
N GLU A 264 0.64 17.16 -40.26
CA GLU A 264 1.36 17.93 -41.28
C GLU A 264 1.01 19.42 -41.18
N PRO A 265 1.98 20.33 -41.28
CA PRO A 265 1.71 21.75 -41.24
C PRO A 265 0.83 22.14 -42.43
N ILE A 266 -0.33 22.74 -42.16
CA ILE A 266 -1.14 23.37 -43.20
C ILE A 266 -0.38 24.57 -43.71
N ASP A 267 0.13 24.50 -44.94
CA ASP A 267 0.65 25.64 -45.70
C ASP A 267 -0.49 26.65 -45.89
N VAL A 268 -0.39 27.76 -45.24
CA VAL A 268 -1.24 28.93 -45.50
C VAL A 268 -0.62 29.64 -46.69
N GLU A 269 -1.12 29.39 -47.88
CA GLU A 269 -0.86 30.22 -49.03
C GLU A 269 -1.52 31.60 -48.81
N ASP A 270 -0.69 32.62 -48.84
CA ASP A 270 -1.08 34.01 -48.94
C ASP A 270 -1.87 34.26 -50.25
N SER A 271 -3.06 34.83 -50.10
CA SER A 271 -3.74 35.57 -51.18
C SER A 271 -4.56 36.69 -50.57
#